data_a7bac10594a81e29ea6afbb2435f87be
#
_entry.id   a7bac10594a81e29ea6afbb2435f87be
#
_cell.length_a   1.000
_cell.length_b   1.000
_cell.length_c   1.000
_cell.angle_alpha   90.00
_cell.angle_beta   90.00
_cell.angle_gamma   90.00
#
_symmetry.space_group_name_H-M   'P 1'
#
loop_
_entity.id
_entity.type
_entity.pdbx_description
1 polymer ?
#
loop_
_entity_poly.entity_id
_entity_poly.type
_entity_poly.pdbx_seq_one_letter_code
_entity_poly.pdbx_strand_id
1 'polypeptide(L)'
;TTLPISFVRDVMFPYAAKALPALIEDHTNPQVVGARADIAISHPDEDPLKVCQDWMAKDEKAAPLKTLQGITWRQGFEDGTLRADLYKDVPLALKAWSKGGLRLAVYSSGSVPSQKLLYGYTEQGDLTSLFDGFFDLSTGGKKDAASYTEITKACALKPEEILFLSDIGAELDAAKEAGLQICQLVRPQDKTVPHEGAPHAADLNDVTQKFSLPV
;
A
#
# COMPACT_ATOMS: atom_id res chain seq x y z
N THR A 1 1.29 6.72 5.51
CA THR A 1 0.06 6.89 6.32
C THR A 1 0.00 5.92 7.51
N THR A 2 -0.07 4.60 7.32
CA THR A 2 -0.23 3.58 8.39
C THR A 2 1.08 2.93 8.82
N LEU A 3 2.11 2.99 8.00
CA LEU A 3 3.46 2.52 8.29
C LEU A 3 4.49 3.51 7.74
N PRO A 4 5.72 3.55 8.31
CA PRO A 4 6.78 4.40 7.79
C PRO A 4 7.14 4.02 6.35
N ILE A 5 7.30 5.02 5.48
CA ILE A 5 7.76 4.76 4.09
C ILE A 5 9.16 4.12 4.09
N SER A 6 9.95 4.36 5.12
CA SER A 6 11.27 3.73 5.33
C SER A 6 11.16 2.20 5.42
N PHE A 7 10.09 1.65 6.00
CA PHE A 7 9.92 0.20 6.02
C PHE A 7 9.85 -0.38 4.60
N VAL A 8 9.10 0.25 3.71
CA VAL A 8 9.01 -0.19 2.31
C VAL A 8 10.35 0.00 1.60
N ARG A 9 10.97 1.20 1.74
CA ARG A 9 12.18 1.57 1.02
C ARG A 9 13.43 0.86 1.53
N ASP A 10 13.57 0.76 2.86
CA ASP A 10 14.83 0.36 3.51
C ASP A 10 14.81 -1.10 3.99
N VAL A 11 13.62 -1.75 3.99
CA VAL A 11 13.46 -3.17 4.38
C VAL A 11 12.92 -4.01 3.24
N MET A 12 11.72 -3.70 2.72
CA MET A 12 11.06 -4.57 1.73
C MET A 12 11.78 -4.59 0.39
N PHE A 13 12.16 -3.45 -0.18
CA PHE A 13 12.86 -3.42 -1.46
C PHE A 13 14.26 -4.05 -1.38
N PRO A 14 15.11 -3.76 -0.37
CA PRO A 14 16.38 -4.45 -0.21
C PRO A 14 16.24 -5.96 0.00
N TYR A 15 15.21 -6.40 0.75
CA TYR A 15 14.91 -7.81 0.90
C TYR A 15 14.61 -8.47 -0.46
N ALA A 16 13.72 -7.87 -1.26
CA ALA A 16 13.40 -8.37 -2.58
C ALA A 16 14.64 -8.41 -3.51
N ALA A 17 15.46 -7.35 -3.51
CA ALA A 17 16.69 -7.30 -4.28
C ALA A 17 17.65 -8.44 -3.93
N LYS A 18 17.76 -8.79 -2.65
CA LYS A 18 18.59 -9.89 -2.16
C LYS A 18 18.02 -11.27 -2.52
N ALA A 19 16.70 -11.44 -2.47
CA ALA A 19 16.04 -12.72 -2.73
C ALA A 19 15.86 -13.01 -4.23
N LEU A 20 15.77 -11.96 -5.05
CA LEU A 20 15.47 -12.06 -6.48
C LEU A 20 16.42 -12.98 -7.28
N PRO A 21 17.75 -13.00 -7.08
CA PRO A 21 18.63 -13.88 -7.83
C PRO A 21 18.33 -15.37 -7.70
N ALA A 22 17.95 -15.81 -6.49
CA ALA A 22 17.54 -17.19 -6.26
C ALA A 22 16.13 -17.47 -6.80
N LEU A 23 15.20 -16.52 -6.63
CA LEU A 23 13.82 -16.67 -7.10
C LEU A 23 13.72 -16.78 -8.61
N ILE A 24 14.48 -15.97 -9.35
CA ILE A 24 14.36 -15.91 -10.81
C ILE A 24 14.79 -17.22 -11.50
N GLU A 25 15.55 -18.07 -10.81
CA GLU A 25 15.95 -19.42 -11.26
C GLU A 25 14.91 -20.49 -10.91
N ASP A 26 13.83 -20.16 -10.24
CA ASP A 26 12.76 -21.12 -9.96
C ASP A 26 11.87 -21.32 -11.20
N HIS A 27 12.24 -22.28 -12.02
CA HIS A 27 11.49 -22.68 -13.21
C HIS A 27 10.23 -23.50 -12.91
N THR A 28 9.96 -23.82 -11.65
CA THR A 28 8.78 -24.58 -11.23
C THR A 28 7.61 -23.70 -10.82
N ASN A 29 7.86 -22.44 -10.47
CA ASN A 29 6.83 -21.48 -10.10
C ASN A 29 6.23 -20.83 -11.34
N PRO A 30 4.93 -21.05 -11.63
CA PRO A 30 4.30 -20.52 -12.83
C PRO A 30 4.35 -18.99 -12.96
N GLN A 31 4.30 -18.26 -11.83
CA GLN A 31 4.38 -16.80 -11.81
C GLN A 31 5.79 -16.31 -12.17
N VAL A 32 6.84 -17.02 -11.72
CA VAL A 32 8.23 -16.72 -12.10
C VAL A 32 8.44 -16.99 -13.59
N VAL A 33 7.97 -18.16 -14.07
CA VAL A 33 8.04 -18.51 -15.48
C VAL A 33 7.33 -17.47 -16.36
N GLY A 34 6.12 -17.04 -15.96
CA GLY A 34 5.37 -15.98 -16.67
C GLY A 34 6.12 -14.65 -16.68
N ALA A 35 6.65 -14.19 -15.52
CA ALA A 35 7.40 -12.95 -15.44
C ALA A 35 8.67 -12.98 -16.31
N ARG A 36 9.39 -14.11 -16.35
CA ARG A 36 10.54 -14.30 -17.25
C ARG A 36 10.16 -14.24 -18.72
N ALA A 37 9.01 -14.83 -19.10
CA ALA A 37 8.51 -14.77 -20.47
C ALA A 37 8.17 -13.33 -20.88
N ASP A 38 7.51 -12.55 -20.01
CA ASP A 38 7.20 -11.14 -20.25
C ASP A 38 8.48 -10.29 -20.40
N ILE A 39 9.49 -10.57 -19.61
CA ILE A 39 10.82 -9.94 -19.72
C ILE A 39 11.45 -10.28 -21.08
N ALA A 40 11.45 -11.54 -21.48
CA ALA A 40 12.01 -11.98 -22.76
C ALA A 40 11.32 -11.38 -23.98
N ILE A 41 10.02 -11.04 -23.88
CA ILE A 41 9.28 -10.34 -24.95
C ILE A 41 9.78 -8.89 -25.07
N SER A 42 9.99 -8.20 -23.97
CA SER A 42 10.40 -6.79 -23.96
C SER A 42 11.91 -6.58 -24.09
N HIS A 43 12.71 -7.57 -23.65
CA HIS A 43 14.18 -7.55 -23.60
C HIS A 43 14.73 -8.92 -24.09
N PRO A 44 14.62 -9.23 -25.40
CA PRO A 44 14.78 -10.61 -25.93
C PRO A 44 16.18 -11.21 -25.75
N ASP A 45 17.21 -10.39 -25.68
CA ASP A 45 18.60 -10.85 -25.63
C ASP A 45 19.29 -10.51 -24.29
N GLU A 46 18.52 -10.09 -23.28
CA GLU A 46 19.07 -9.67 -22.01
C GLU A 46 18.80 -10.71 -20.90
N ASP A 47 19.72 -10.79 -19.95
CA ASP A 47 19.52 -11.61 -18.74
C ASP A 47 18.36 -11.04 -17.91
N PRO A 48 17.31 -11.84 -17.62
CA PRO A 48 16.15 -11.38 -16.86
C PRO A 48 16.51 -10.80 -15.49
N LEU A 49 17.53 -11.33 -14.81
CA LEU A 49 17.98 -10.79 -13.53
C LEU A 49 18.55 -9.38 -13.70
N LYS A 50 19.37 -9.18 -14.73
CA LYS A 50 19.96 -7.86 -15.03
C LYS A 50 18.86 -6.84 -15.36
N VAL A 51 17.90 -7.21 -16.19
CA VAL A 51 16.76 -6.35 -16.53
C VAL A 51 16.01 -5.91 -15.26
N CYS A 52 15.72 -6.85 -14.36
CA CYS A 52 15.08 -6.54 -13.08
C CYS A 52 15.92 -5.59 -12.21
N GLN A 53 17.24 -5.79 -12.16
CA GLN A 53 18.15 -4.93 -11.42
C GLN A 53 18.19 -3.50 -12.00
N ASP A 54 18.20 -3.38 -13.32
CA ASP A 54 18.16 -2.08 -14.02
C ASP A 54 16.84 -1.34 -13.75
N TRP A 55 15.70 -2.04 -13.77
CA TRP A 55 14.42 -1.46 -13.38
C TRP A 55 14.39 -1.00 -11.93
N MET A 56 14.94 -1.79 -11.00
CA MET A 56 15.06 -1.39 -9.60
C MET A 56 15.92 -0.14 -9.42
N ALA A 57 17.05 -0.07 -10.12
CA ALA A 57 17.95 1.09 -10.07
C ALA A 57 17.31 2.38 -10.59
N LYS A 58 16.38 2.26 -11.57
CA LYS A 58 15.64 3.37 -12.17
C LYS A 58 14.30 3.66 -11.49
N ASP A 59 13.96 2.94 -10.42
CA ASP A 59 12.63 2.95 -9.78
C ASP A 59 11.48 2.68 -10.78
N GLU A 60 11.73 1.86 -11.79
CA GLU A 60 10.74 1.52 -12.81
C GLU A 60 9.73 0.50 -12.27
N LYS A 61 8.44 0.76 -12.52
CA LYS A 61 7.32 -0.06 -11.97
C LYS A 61 6.87 -1.13 -12.97
N ALA A 62 7.81 -1.83 -13.61
CA ALA A 62 7.50 -2.89 -14.56
C ALA A 62 6.65 -4.01 -13.95
N ALA A 63 5.64 -4.49 -14.68
CA ALA A 63 4.72 -5.50 -14.18
C ALA A 63 5.42 -6.83 -13.80
N PRO A 64 6.35 -7.38 -14.61
CA PRO A 64 7.11 -8.56 -14.23
C PRO A 64 7.93 -8.38 -12.95
N LEU A 65 8.59 -7.24 -12.78
CA LEU A 65 9.33 -6.92 -11.55
C LEU A 65 8.42 -6.89 -10.33
N LYS A 66 7.24 -6.25 -10.43
CA LYS A 66 6.26 -6.22 -9.34
C LYS A 66 5.76 -7.62 -8.96
N THR A 67 5.59 -8.51 -9.93
CA THR A 67 5.22 -9.90 -9.70
C THR A 67 6.30 -10.62 -8.91
N LEU A 68 7.56 -10.55 -9.34
CA LEU A 68 8.69 -11.18 -8.67
C LEU A 68 8.91 -10.62 -7.26
N GLN A 69 8.86 -9.30 -7.08
CA GLN A 69 8.91 -8.66 -5.76
C GLN A 69 7.77 -9.14 -4.84
N GLY A 70 6.55 -9.27 -5.38
CA GLY A 70 5.41 -9.78 -4.62
C GLY A 70 5.61 -11.20 -4.12
N ILE A 71 6.27 -12.07 -4.90
CA ILE A 71 6.62 -13.45 -4.49
C ILE A 71 7.67 -13.42 -3.37
N THR A 72 8.75 -12.63 -3.54
CA THR A 72 9.79 -12.53 -2.50
C THR A 72 9.23 -12.00 -1.19
N TRP A 73 8.39 -10.96 -1.23
CA TRP A 73 7.77 -10.42 -0.02
C TRP A 73 6.86 -11.44 0.66
N ARG A 74 6.05 -12.18 -0.10
CA ARG A 74 5.23 -13.25 0.45
C ARG A 74 6.07 -14.26 1.20
N GLN A 75 7.14 -14.77 0.60
CA GLN A 75 8.06 -15.71 1.23
C GLN A 75 8.63 -15.13 2.53
N GLY A 76 9.12 -13.88 2.49
CA GLY A 76 9.70 -13.23 3.67
C GLY A 76 8.71 -12.97 4.79
N PHE A 77 7.43 -12.71 4.48
CA PHE A 77 6.39 -12.57 5.49
C PHE A 77 5.96 -13.95 6.05
N GLU A 78 5.82 -14.96 5.20
CA GLU A 78 5.41 -16.30 5.60
C GLU A 78 6.47 -17.00 6.47
N ASP A 79 7.76 -16.84 6.16
CA ASP A 79 8.86 -17.41 6.95
C ASP A 79 9.24 -16.57 8.18
N GLY A 80 8.63 -15.39 8.33
CA GLY A 80 8.83 -14.48 9.47
C GLY A 80 10.08 -13.60 9.38
N THR A 81 10.80 -13.61 8.27
CA THR A 81 11.93 -12.69 8.02
C THR A 81 11.47 -11.25 7.90
N LEU A 82 10.27 -11.03 7.32
CA LEU A 82 9.61 -9.74 7.27
C LEU A 82 8.46 -9.68 8.28
N ARG A 83 8.34 -8.54 8.96
CA ARG A 83 7.19 -8.17 9.79
C ARG A 83 6.84 -6.73 9.51
N ALA A 84 5.56 -6.44 9.30
CA ALA A 84 5.12 -5.08 9.03
C ALA A 84 5.20 -4.22 10.30
N ASP A 85 5.97 -3.15 10.21
CA ASP A 85 6.16 -2.17 11.28
C ASP A 85 5.14 -1.04 11.13
N LEU A 86 3.92 -1.27 11.63
CA LEU A 86 2.88 -0.24 11.66
C LEU A 86 3.18 0.80 12.74
N TYR A 87 2.76 2.03 12.53
CA TYR A 87 2.77 3.02 13.61
C TYR A 87 1.93 2.53 14.79
N LYS A 88 2.37 2.83 16.02
CA LYS A 88 1.78 2.29 17.27
C LYS A 88 0.30 2.64 17.46
N ASP A 89 -0.14 3.78 16.94
CA ASP A 89 -1.52 4.24 16.97
C ASP A 89 -2.44 3.44 16.03
N VAL A 90 -1.89 2.87 14.96
CA VAL A 90 -2.68 2.28 13.87
C VAL A 90 -3.48 1.04 14.29
N PRO A 91 -2.89 -0.01 14.89
CA PRO A 91 -3.66 -1.21 15.22
C PRO A 91 -4.80 -0.95 16.22
N LEU A 92 -4.57 -0.04 17.16
CA LEU A 92 -5.58 0.31 18.18
C LEU A 92 -6.73 1.08 17.54
N ALA A 93 -6.44 2.10 16.75
CA ALA A 93 -7.46 2.89 16.07
C ALA A 93 -8.29 2.05 15.10
N LEU A 94 -7.65 1.21 14.26
CA LEU A 94 -8.36 0.36 13.32
C LEU A 94 -9.30 -0.61 14.02
N LYS A 95 -8.87 -1.23 15.12
CA LYS A 95 -9.72 -2.14 15.92
C LYS A 95 -10.90 -1.40 16.56
N ALA A 96 -10.67 -0.21 17.12
CA ALA A 96 -11.73 0.60 17.72
C ALA A 96 -12.74 1.05 16.66
N TRP A 97 -12.29 1.55 15.54
CA TRP A 97 -13.14 2.00 14.44
C TRP A 97 -13.99 0.87 13.87
N SER A 98 -13.37 -0.29 13.58
CA SER A 98 -14.11 -1.47 13.11
C SER A 98 -15.13 -1.96 14.14
N LYS A 99 -14.76 -2.06 15.41
CA LYS A 99 -15.66 -2.43 16.51
C LYS A 99 -16.81 -1.42 16.68
N GLY A 100 -16.55 -0.15 16.43
CA GLY A 100 -17.53 0.94 16.44
C GLY A 100 -18.43 0.99 15.20
N GLY A 101 -18.29 0.04 14.28
CA GLY A 101 -19.16 -0.10 13.09
C GLY A 101 -18.68 0.69 11.88
N LEU A 102 -17.47 1.28 11.89
CA LEU A 102 -16.90 1.89 10.69
C LEU A 102 -16.42 0.80 9.72
N ARG A 103 -16.70 1.01 8.46
CA ARG A 103 -16.15 0.21 7.36
C ARG A 103 -14.77 0.74 7.00
N LEU A 104 -13.78 -0.15 6.98
CA LEU A 104 -12.40 0.22 6.69
C LEU A 104 -11.99 -0.29 5.32
N ALA A 105 -11.27 0.53 4.56
CA ALA A 105 -10.69 0.14 3.28
C ALA A 105 -9.29 0.71 3.11
N VAL A 106 -8.48 0.05 2.30
CA VAL A 106 -7.13 0.51 1.94
C VAL A 106 -7.11 0.88 0.46
N TYR A 107 -6.53 2.05 0.15
CA TYR A 107 -6.19 2.43 -1.21
C TYR A 107 -4.71 2.77 -1.29
N SER A 108 -3.94 1.99 -2.04
CA SER A 108 -2.48 2.10 -2.11
C SER A 108 -1.95 1.87 -3.53
N SER A 109 -0.77 2.43 -3.84
CA SER A 109 -0.03 2.10 -5.07
C SER A 109 0.60 0.70 -5.04
N GLY A 110 0.73 0.09 -3.86
CA GLY A 110 1.08 -1.32 -3.72
C GLY A 110 -0.09 -2.21 -4.15
N SER A 111 0.20 -3.36 -4.78
CA SER A 111 -0.83 -4.31 -5.20
C SER A 111 -1.65 -4.84 -4.03
N VAL A 112 -2.90 -5.20 -4.27
CA VAL A 112 -3.78 -5.79 -3.24
C VAL A 112 -3.12 -6.97 -2.51
N PRO A 113 -2.43 -7.92 -3.19
CA PRO A 113 -1.69 -8.97 -2.47
C PRO A 113 -0.62 -8.42 -1.52
N SER A 114 0.15 -7.41 -1.95
CA SER A 114 1.18 -6.79 -1.09
C SER A 114 0.57 -6.04 0.11
N GLN A 115 -0.57 -5.37 -0.09
CA GLN A 115 -1.30 -4.73 1.01
C GLN A 115 -1.74 -5.78 2.05
N LYS A 116 -2.30 -6.91 1.60
CA LYS A 116 -2.71 -8.00 2.49
C LYS A 116 -1.54 -8.61 3.26
N LEU A 117 -0.35 -8.70 2.68
CA LEU A 117 0.85 -9.11 3.41
C LEU A 117 1.19 -8.13 4.52
N LEU A 118 1.16 -6.81 4.24
CA LEU A 118 1.47 -5.78 5.23
C LEU A 118 0.53 -5.79 6.43
N TYR A 119 -0.77 -6.02 6.22
CA TYR A 119 -1.73 -6.07 7.32
C TYR A 119 -1.91 -7.47 7.92
N GLY A 120 -1.55 -8.53 7.19
CA GLY A 120 -1.63 -9.91 7.65
C GLY A 120 -0.48 -10.32 8.57
N TYR A 121 0.69 -9.70 8.42
CA TYR A 121 1.91 -10.08 9.14
C TYR A 121 2.46 -8.93 9.99
N THR A 122 1.61 -8.39 10.88
CA THR A 122 2.00 -7.33 11.82
C THR A 122 2.48 -7.91 13.17
N GLU A 123 3.11 -7.09 13.99
CA GLU A 123 3.43 -7.47 15.38
C GLU A 123 2.17 -7.74 16.22
N GLN A 124 1.03 -7.15 15.85
CA GLN A 124 -0.26 -7.32 16.52
C GLN A 124 -1.11 -8.44 15.92
N GLY A 125 -0.50 -9.29 15.08
CA GLY A 125 -1.15 -10.38 14.37
C GLY A 125 -1.78 -9.95 13.04
N ASP A 126 -2.71 -10.75 12.54
CA ASP A 126 -3.41 -10.50 11.28
C ASP A 126 -4.54 -9.49 11.50
N LEU A 127 -4.43 -8.35 10.82
CA LEU A 127 -5.43 -7.27 10.83
C LEU A 127 -6.26 -7.22 9.53
N THR A 128 -6.07 -8.15 8.59
CA THR A 128 -6.76 -8.12 7.29
C THR A 128 -8.27 -8.20 7.42
N SER A 129 -8.77 -8.93 8.43
CA SER A 129 -10.21 -9.07 8.71
C SER A 129 -10.90 -7.77 9.17
N LEU A 130 -10.14 -6.73 9.52
CA LEU A 130 -10.69 -5.42 9.86
C LEU A 130 -11.13 -4.62 8.62
N PHE A 131 -10.69 -5.02 7.42
CA PHE A 131 -10.92 -4.27 6.19
C PHE A 131 -11.99 -4.92 5.31
N ASP A 132 -12.96 -4.12 4.88
CA ASP A 132 -14.00 -4.51 3.92
C ASP A 132 -13.51 -4.49 2.47
N GLY A 133 -12.43 -3.73 2.18
CA GLY A 133 -11.92 -3.59 0.82
C GLY A 133 -10.45 -3.19 0.75
N PHE A 134 -9.83 -3.62 -0.36
CA PHE A 134 -8.49 -3.24 -0.74
C PHE A 134 -8.51 -2.77 -2.19
N PHE A 135 -8.00 -1.57 -2.44
CA PHE A 135 -7.92 -0.94 -3.75
C PHE A 135 -6.46 -0.64 -4.10
N ASP A 136 -6.10 -0.83 -5.35
CA ASP A 136 -4.78 -0.49 -5.87
C ASP A 136 -4.88 0.31 -7.18
N LEU A 137 -3.78 0.45 -7.91
CA LEU A 137 -3.74 1.23 -9.15
C LEU A 137 -4.57 0.62 -10.29
N SER A 138 -5.11 -0.59 -10.15
CA SER A 138 -6.09 -1.12 -11.10
C SER A 138 -7.43 -0.39 -11.03
N THR A 139 -7.74 0.24 -9.88
CA THR A 139 -8.89 1.14 -9.72
C THR A 139 -8.65 2.51 -10.40
N GLY A 140 -7.39 2.92 -10.52
CA GLY A 140 -6.94 4.17 -11.12
C GLY A 140 -5.78 4.81 -10.36
N GLY A 141 -5.35 5.98 -10.80
CA GLY A 141 -4.27 6.74 -10.17
C GLY A 141 -4.73 7.45 -8.90
N LYS A 142 -3.90 7.46 -7.86
CA LYS A 142 -4.24 8.09 -6.57
C LYS A 142 -4.34 9.64 -6.62
N LYS A 143 -3.93 10.26 -7.71
CA LYS A 143 -4.05 11.71 -7.95
C LYS A 143 -5.18 12.04 -8.93
N ASP A 144 -6.05 11.07 -9.21
CA ASP A 144 -7.14 11.18 -10.16
C ASP A 144 -8.48 11.05 -9.40
N ALA A 145 -9.32 12.07 -9.46
CA ALA A 145 -10.62 12.10 -8.80
C ALA A 145 -11.56 10.97 -9.26
N ALA A 146 -11.44 10.52 -10.52
CA ALA A 146 -12.22 9.41 -11.03
C ALA A 146 -11.97 8.10 -10.24
N SER A 147 -10.75 7.87 -9.77
CA SER A 147 -10.42 6.70 -8.95
C SER A 147 -11.20 6.67 -7.63
N TYR A 148 -11.36 7.80 -6.98
CA TYR A 148 -12.14 7.92 -5.74
C TYR A 148 -13.64 7.75 -5.99
N THR A 149 -14.12 8.21 -7.13
CA THR A 149 -15.50 7.94 -7.57
C THR A 149 -15.76 6.45 -7.74
N GLU A 150 -14.83 5.71 -8.34
CA GLU A 150 -14.95 4.24 -8.48
C GLU A 150 -14.89 3.53 -7.11
N ILE A 151 -14.03 3.98 -6.20
CA ILE A 151 -13.98 3.46 -4.82
C ILE A 151 -15.31 3.72 -4.10
N THR A 152 -15.86 4.92 -4.22
CA THR A 152 -17.17 5.29 -3.64
C THR A 152 -18.29 4.37 -4.13
N LYS A 153 -18.34 4.09 -5.44
CA LYS A 153 -19.29 3.14 -6.04
C LYS A 153 -19.08 1.72 -5.49
N ALA A 154 -17.82 1.26 -5.44
CA ALA A 154 -17.49 -0.08 -4.94
C ALA A 154 -17.85 -0.25 -3.45
N CYS A 155 -17.72 0.81 -2.66
CA CYS A 155 -18.15 0.84 -1.27
C CYS A 155 -19.68 0.95 -1.10
N ALA A 156 -20.43 1.30 -2.15
CA ALA A 156 -21.86 1.60 -2.10
C ALA A 156 -22.20 2.65 -1.01
N LEU A 157 -21.40 3.69 -0.92
CA LEU A 157 -21.56 4.82 0.00
C LEU A 157 -21.61 6.13 -0.80
N LYS A 158 -22.11 7.19 -0.17
CA LYS A 158 -22.00 8.53 -0.73
C LYS A 158 -20.61 9.08 -0.48
N PRO A 159 -20.05 9.94 -1.35
CA PRO A 159 -18.72 10.52 -1.16
C PRO A 159 -18.51 11.16 0.21
N GLU A 160 -19.49 11.92 0.67
CA GLU A 160 -19.45 12.61 1.97
C GLU A 160 -19.48 11.67 3.19
N GLU A 161 -19.77 10.39 3.01
CA GLU A 161 -19.75 9.36 4.05
C GLU A 161 -18.38 8.69 4.16
N ILE A 162 -17.42 9.02 3.27
CA ILE A 162 -16.08 8.43 3.24
C ILE A 162 -15.06 9.47 3.69
N LEU A 163 -14.25 9.13 4.70
CA LEU A 163 -13.09 9.90 5.12
C LEU A 163 -11.83 9.27 4.53
N PHE A 164 -11.14 9.99 3.65
CA PHE A 164 -9.87 9.58 3.07
C PHE A 164 -8.70 10.15 3.86
N LEU A 165 -7.77 9.29 4.26
CA LEU A 165 -6.57 9.62 5.01
C LEU A 165 -5.33 9.40 4.16
N SER A 166 -4.52 10.43 3.94
CA SER A 166 -3.24 10.34 3.23
C SER A 166 -2.22 11.29 3.83
N ASP A 167 -0.94 11.04 3.60
CA ASP A 167 0.17 11.95 3.86
C ASP A 167 0.50 12.82 2.62
N ILE A 168 -0.09 12.52 1.47
CA ILE A 168 0.17 13.18 0.18
C ILE A 168 -0.94 14.16 -0.18
N GLY A 169 -0.64 15.46 -0.22
CA GLY A 169 -1.60 16.53 -0.52
C GLY A 169 -2.35 16.34 -1.85
N ALA A 170 -1.65 15.99 -2.93
CA ALA A 170 -2.28 15.79 -4.24
C ALA A 170 -3.26 14.60 -4.29
N GLU A 171 -3.12 13.60 -3.40
CA GLU A 171 -4.11 12.52 -3.25
C GLU A 171 -5.35 13.03 -2.50
N LEU A 172 -5.16 13.91 -1.51
CA LEU A 172 -6.25 14.54 -0.77
C LEU A 172 -7.04 15.51 -1.67
N ASP A 173 -6.37 16.26 -2.54
CA ASP A 173 -7.03 17.16 -3.50
C ASP A 173 -7.94 16.36 -4.44
N ALA A 174 -7.45 15.25 -5.00
CA ALA A 174 -8.23 14.38 -5.87
C ALA A 174 -9.43 13.73 -5.14
N ALA A 175 -9.24 13.29 -3.89
CA ALA A 175 -10.31 12.74 -3.07
C ALA A 175 -11.39 13.80 -2.75
N LYS A 176 -10.96 15.02 -2.43
CA LYS A 176 -11.85 16.16 -2.17
C LYS A 176 -12.63 16.57 -3.40
N GLU A 177 -12.00 16.58 -4.58
CA GLU A 177 -12.67 16.83 -5.86
C GLU A 177 -13.76 15.78 -6.14
N ALA A 178 -13.55 14.53 -5.76
CA ALA A 178 -14.55 13.47 -5.83
C ALA A 178 -15.64 13.56 -4.74
N GLY A 179 -15.56 14.55 -3.84
CA GLY A 179 -16.57 14.82 -2.79
C GLY A 179 -16.33 14.09 -1.47
N LEU A 180 -15.19 13.42 -1.29
CA LEU A 180 -14.86 12.75 -0.02
C LEU A 180 -14.49 13.76 1.07
N GLN A 181 -14.71 13.38 2.33
CA GLN A 181 -14.04 14.01 3.45
C GLN A 181 -12.55 13.63 3.44
N ILE A 182 -11.69 14.55 3.85
CA ILE A 182 -10.23 14.34 3.81
C ILE A 182 -9.57 14.71 5.12
N CYS A 183 -8.46 14.05 5.46
CA CYS A 183 -7.54 14.49 6.50
C CYS A 183 -6.12 14.07 6.16
N GLN A 184 -5.17 15.00 6.29
CA GLN A 184 -3.76 14.69 6.12
C GLN A 184 -3.16 14.14 7.40
N LEU A 185 -2.45 13.00 7.29
CA LEU A 185 -1.57 12.49 8.33
C LEU A 185 -0.20 13.17 8.20
N VAL A 186 0.13 14.05 9.13
CA VAL A 186 1.41 14.77 9.19
C VAL A 186 2.31 14.06 10.19
N ARG A 187 3.01 13.01 9.72
CA ARG A 187 3.89 12.21 10.56
C ARG A 187 5.31 12.77 10.54
N PRO A 188 5.84 13.21 11.70
CA PRO A 188 7.20 13.77 11.76
C PRO A 188 8.28 12.80 11.29
N GLN A 189 8.09 11.49 11.51
CA GLN A 189 9.03 10.44 11.13
C GLN A 189 9.20 10.35 9.60
N ASP A 190 8.13 10.63 8.85
CA ASP A 190 8.14 10.60 7.37
C ASP A 190 8.48 11.97 6.76
N LYS A 191 8.75 12.99 7.60
CA LYS A 191 8.99 14.37 7.17
C LYS A 191 7.85 14.91 6.30
N THR A 192 6.61 14.51 6.60
CA THR A 192 5.41 14.96 5.88
C THR A 192 5.28 16.46 5.99
N VAL A 193 5.10 17.13 4.85
CA VAL A 193 4.87 18.57 4.79
C VAL A 193 3.37 18.83 4.85
N PRO A 194 2.91 19.71 5.76
CA PRO A 194 1.50 20.10 5.82
C PRO A 194 0.98 20.68 4.49
N HIS A 195 -0.22 20.25 4.10
CA HIS A 195 -0.92 20.70 2.89
C HIS A 195 -2.07 21.63 3.29
N GLU A 196 -2.06 22.88 2.84
CA GLU A 196 -3.03 23.92 3.25
C GLU A 196 -4.48 23.57 2.89
N GLY A 197 -4.69 22.69 1.90
CA GLY A 197 -6.00 22.29 1.40
C GLY A 197 -6.79 21.30 2.28
N ALA A 198 -6.18 20.77 3.36
CA ALA A 198 -6.75 19.70 4.16
C ALA A 198 -6.61 19.94 5.68
N PRO A 199 -7.55 19.46 6.51
CA PRO A 199 -7.32 19.33 7.94
C PRO A 199 -6.13 18.38 8.20
N HIS A 200 -5.35 18.65 9.24
CA HIS A 200 -4.17 17.86 9.59
C HIS A 200 -4.39 17.08 10.89
N ALA A 201 -3.81 15.88 10.97
CA ALA A 201 -3.72 15.08 12.18
C ALA A 201 -2.30 14.50 12.33
N ALA A 202 -1.80 14.44 13.54
CA ALA A 202 -0.47 13.88 13.82
C ALA A 202 -0.47 12.35 13.76
N ASP A 203 -1.57 11.73 14.16
CA ASP A 203 -1.78 10.28 14.22
C ASP A 203 -3.27 9.93 14.11
N LEU A 204 -3.61 8.64 14.19
CA LEU A 204 -5.00 8.21 14.10
C LEU A 204 -5.82 8.52 15.38
N ASN A 205 -5.18 8.77 16.52
CA ASN A 205 -5.90 9.23 17.72
C ASN A 205 -6.38 10.67 17.51
N ASP A 206 -5.54 11.53 16.91
CA ASP A 206 -5.92 12.90 16.56
C ASP A 206 -7.03 12.90 15.48
N VAL A 207 -6.99 11.99 14.49
CA VAL A 207 -8.10 11.80 13.54
C VAL A 207 -9.38 11.41 14.28
N THR A 208 -9.29 10.45 15.21
CA THR A 208 -10.43 10.00 16.03
C THR A 208 -11.11 11.16 16.75
N GLN A 209 -10.33 12.03 17.37
CA GLN A 209 -10.85 13.22 18.06
C GLN A 209 -11.48 14.24 17.11
N LYS A 210 -10.77 14.58 16.02
CA LYS A 210 -11.22 15.61 15.05
C LYS A 210 -12.53 15.25 14.34
N PHE A 211 -12.72 13.97 14.05
CA PHE A 211 -13.88 13.49 13.32
C PHE A 211 -14.90 12.77 14.22
N SER A 212 -14.70 12.80 15.55
CA SER A 212 -15.57 12.14 16.53
C SER A 212 -15.79 10.66 16.19
N LEU A 213 -14.72 9.95 15.79
CA LEU A 213 -14.79 8.54 15.45
C LEU A 213 -14.84 7.67 16.73
N PRO A 214 -15.26 6.39 16.63
CA PRO A 214 -15.26 5.45 17.76
C PRO A 214 -13.89 5.28 18.43
N VAL A 215 -13.87 5.07 19.75
CA VAL A 215 -12.70 4.85 20.60
C VAL A 215 -12.71 3.45 21.22
#